data_889bbbedc5f8e31d460ace84394f817c
#
_entry.id   889bbbedc5f8e31d460ace84394f817c
#
_cell.length_a   1.000
_cell.length_b   1.000
_cell.length_c   1.000
_cell.angle_alpha   90.00
_cell.angle_beta   90.00
_cell.angle_gamma   90.00
#
_symmetry.space_group_name_H-M   'P 1'
#
loop_
_entity.id
_entity.type
_entity.pdbx_description
1 polymer ?
#
loop_
_entity_poly.entity_id
_entity_poly.type
_entity_poly.pdbx_seq_one_letter_code
_entity_poly.pdbx_strand_id
1 'polypeptide(L)'
;MGEETLLQRGTTLVRRLRLAPGEAMPWHRDPFHRVTVVLAGDALAIEYRDGGERVRLEFAPGQVDWDEPTDRVHRGVNIGDLPYEEVTVFFLDSPGAVAQPTEE
;
A
#
# COMPACT_ATOMS: atom_id res chain seq x y z
N MET A 1 -5.27 -2.30 13.69
CA MET A 1 -4.79 -2.65 12.34
C MET A 1 -4.38 -4.11 12.32
N GLY A 2 -4.78 -4.83 11.30
CA GLY A 2 -4.37 -6.21 11.10
C GLY A 2 -3.48 -6.33 9.88
N GLU A 3 -2.30 -6.90 10.05
CA GLU A 3 -1.37 -7.14 8.95
C GLU A 3 -0.85 -8.56 9.05
N GLU A 4 -0.84 -9.26 7.90
CA GLU A 4 -0.53 -10.68 7.88
C GLU A 4 0.20 -11.03 6.59
N THR A 5 1.35 -11.72 6.72
CA THR A 5 2.04 -12.27 5.56
C THR A 5 1.32 -13.55 5.15
N LEU A 6 0.77 -13.57 3.94
CA LEU A 6 0.07 -14.73 3.41
C LEU A 6 1.01 -15.72 2.74
N LEU A 7 2.04 -15.19 2.07
CA LEU A 7 2.96 -16.01 1.29
C LEU A 7 4.25 -15.24 1.11
N GLN A 8 5.36 -15.93 1.25
CA GLN A 8 6.65 -15.40 0.79
C GLN A 8 7.39 -16.51 0.10
N ARG A 9 7.79 -16.27 -1.14
CA ARG A 9 8.52 -17.25 -1.92
C ARG A 9 9.46 -16.53 -2.88
N GLY A 10 10.75 -16.82 -2.74
CA GLY A 10 11.75 -16.14 -3.55
C GLY A 10 11.68 -14.66 -3.32
N THR A 11 11.48 -13.91 -4.38
CA THR A 11 11.42 -12.46 -4.35
C THR A 11 10.00 -11.91 -4.29
N THR A 12 9.02 -12.77 -4.01
CA THR A 12 7.61 -12.37 -3.94
C THR A 12 7.12 -12.44 -2.51
N LEU A 13 6.52 -11.36 -2.04
CA LEU A 13 5.88 -11.29 -0.73
C LEU A 13 4.44 -10.88 -0.91
N VAL A 14 3.50 -11.64 -0.35
CA VAL A 14 2.07 -11.34 -0.41
C VAL A 14 1.60 -11.05 1.00
N ARG A 15 1.01 -9.88 1.19
CA ARG A 15 0.57 -9.38 2.49
C ARG A 15 -0.91 -9.00 2.44
N ARG A 16 -1.62 -9.30 3.52
CA ARG A 16 -2.98 -8.85 3.73
C ARG A 16 -3.00 -7.75 4.77
N LEU A 17 -3.74 -6.69 4.51
CA LEU A 17 -3.88 -5.56 5.41
C LEU A 17 -5.35 -5.31 5.68
N ARG A 18 -5.69 -5.03 6.93
CA ARG A 18 -7.04 -4.61 7.33
C ARG A 18 -6.96 -3.38 8.19
N LEU A 19 -7.87 -2.44 7.93
CA LEU A 19 -8.00 -1.22 8.71
C LEU A 19 -9.47 -1.02 9.04
N ALA A 20 -9.81 -0.93 10.32
CA ALA A 20 -11.14 -0.51 10.74
C ALA A 20 -11.33 0.98 10.39
N PRO A 21 -12.58 1.45 10.31
CA PRO A 21 -12.79 2.88 10.08
C PRO A 21 -12.03 3.72 11.11
N GLY A 22 -11.31 4.72 10.62
CA GLY A 22 -10.50 5.60 11.46
C GLY A 22 -9.10 5.10 11.77
N GLU A 23 -8.80 3.83 11.49
CA GLU A 23 -7.45 3.31 11.76
C GLU A 23 -6.45 3.77 10.71
N ALA A 24 -5.22 3.97 11.17
CA ALA A 24 -4.10 4.33 10.32
C ALA A 24 -3.03 3.26 10.36
N MET A 25 -2.33 3.10 9.24
CA MET A 25 -1.12 2.30 9.19
C MET A 25 0.00 3.01 9.95
N PRO A 26 1.04 2.28 10.39
CA PRO A 26 2.25 2.95 10.86
C PRO A 26 2.88 3.76 9.72
N TRP A 27 3.63 4.80 10.09
CA TRP A 27 4.42 5.53 9.13
C TRP A 27 5.44 4.59 8.49
N HIS A 28 5.55 4.60 7.16
CA HIS A 28 6.43 3.66 6.46
C HIS A 28 6.82 4.20 5.09
N ARG A 29 7.76 3.49 4.46
CA ARG A 29 8.12 3.69 3.07
C ARG A 29 7.77 2.43 2.29
N ASP A 30 7.57 2.59 0.99
CA ASP A 30 7.30 1.47 0.09
C ASP A 30 8.35 1.47 -1.02
N PRO A 31 9.50 0.82 -0.78
CA PRO A 31 10.62 0.91 -1.72
C PRO A 31 10.53 -0.06 -2.90
N PHE A 32 9.47 -0.85 -2.99
CA PHE A 32 9.33 -1.86 -4.03
C PHE A 32 8.13 -1.56 -4.93
N HIS A 33 8.21 -2.03 -6.18
CA HIS A 33 7.02 -2.11 -7.02
C HIS A 33 6.05 -3.11 -6.39
N ARG A 34 4.76 -2.86 -6.54
CA ARG A 34 3.76 -3.73 -5.94
C ARG A 34 2.42 -3.63 -6.65
N VAL A 35 1.65 -4.70 -6.52
CA VAL A 35 0.26 -4.76 -7.01
C VAL A 35 -0.64 -4.87 -5.80
N THR A 36 -1.64 -4.02 -5.71
CA THR A 36 -2.62 -4.04 -4.64
C THR A 36 -3.98 -4.44 -5.19
N VAL A 37 -4.61 -5.41 -4.54
CA VAL A 37 -5.98 -5.83 -4.85
C VAL A 37 -6.85 -5.45 -3.66
N VAL A 38 -7.85 -4.62 -3.91
CA VAL A 38 -8.80 -4.20 -2.87
C VAL A 38 -9.85 -5.28 -2.72
N LEU A 39 -10.03 -5.77 -1.49
CA LEU A 39 -11.04 -6.79 -1.19
C LEU A 39 -12.30 -6.17 -0.59
N ALA A 40 -12.17 -5.12 0.21
CA ALA A 40 -13.29 -4.49 0.90
C ALA A 40 -12.93 -3.04 1.24
N GLY A 41 -13.96 -2.21 1.41
CA GLY A 41 -13.77 -0.82 1.80
C GLY A 41 -14.09 0.14 0.67
N ASP A 42 -14.04 1.41 0.97
CA ASP A 42 -14.45 2.44 0.01
C ASP A 42 -13.47 3.61 -0.11
N ALA A 43 -12.75 3.97 0.95
CA ALA A 43 -11.89 5.15 0.85
C ALA A 43 -10.73 5.13 1.83
N LEU A 44 -9.57 5.58 1.37
CA LEU A 44 -8.40 5.84 2.20
C LEU A 44 -7.94 7.27 1.98
N ALA A 45 -7.26 7.82 2.97
CA ALA A 45 -6.44 9.01 2.78
C ALA A 45 -4.98 8.59 2.90
N ILE A 46 -4.15 9.15 2.04
CA ILE A 46 -2.70 9.00 2.16
C ILE A 46 -2.17 10.27 2.80
N GLU A 47 -1.49 10.10 3.93
CA GLU A 47 -0.87 11.19 4.66
C GLU A 47 0.63 11.07 4.58
N TYR A 48 1.32 12.19 4.45
CA TYR A 48 2.77 12.25 4.35
C TYR A 48 3.35 12.88 5.61
N ARG A 49 4.38 12.23 6.14
CA ARG A 49 4.96 12.67 7.40
C ARG A 49 5.67 14.01 7.29
N ASP A 50 6.12 14.36 6.08
CA ASP A 50 6.76 15.64 5.84
C ASP A 50 5.76 16.81 5.80
N GLY A 51 4.46 16.53 6.01
CA GLY A 51 3.44 17.56 6.02
C GLY A 51 2.89 17.93 4.68
N GLY A 52 3.14 17.13 3.67
CA GLY A 52 2.59 17.36 2.35
C GLY A 52 1.08 17.16 2.31
N GLU A 53 0.52 17.40 1.16
CA GLU A 53 -0.91 17.35 0.94
C GLU A 53 -1.46 15.95 1.21
N ARG A 54 -2.62 15.90 1.88
CA ARG A 54 -3.33 14.65 2.12
C ARG A 54 -4.10 14.27 0.86
N VAL A 55 -3.93 13.04 0.40
CA VAL A 55 -4.56 12.57 -0.84
C VAL A 55 -5.69 11.61 -0.49
N ARG A 56 -6.89 11.90 -1.01
CA ARG A 56 -8.03 10.99 -0.85
C ARG A 56 -8.09 10.04 -2.03
N LEU A 57 -8.21 8.75 -1.74
CA LEU A 57 -8.37 7.71 -2.75
C LEU A 57 -9.67 6.96 -2.49
N GLU A 58 -10.42 6.71 -3.55
CA GLU A 58 -11.66 5.92 -3.48
C GLU A 58 -11.45 4.60 -4.19
N PHE A 59 -12.02 3.55 -3.62
CA PHE A 59 -11.81 2.18 -4.10
C PHE A 59 -13.13 1.44 -4.23
N ALA A 60 -13.10 0.40 -5.06
CA ALA A 60 -14.18 -0.58 -5.15
C ALA A 60 -13.59 -1.97 -4.95
N PRO A 61 -14.31 -2.89 -4.30
CA PRO A 61 -13.84 -4.26 -4.17
C PRO A 61 -13.52 -4.86 -5.53
N GLY A 62 -12.39 -5.55 -5.62
CA GLY A 62 -11.88 -6.12 -6.85
C GLY A 62 -10.99 -5.20 -7.65
N GLN A 63 -10.85 -3.95 -7.26
CA GLN A 63 -9.95 -3.02 -7.94
C GLN A 63 -8.51 -3.47 -7.78
N VAL A 64 -7.74 -3.37 -8.88
CA VAL A 64 -6.33 -3.76 -8.91
C VAL A 64 -5.52 -2.56 -9.34
N ASP A 65 -4.51 -2.22 -8.55
CA ASP A 65 -3.65 -1.07 -8.81
C ASP A 65 -2.19 -1.49 -8.83
N TRP A 66 -1.43 -0.90 -9.75
CA TRP A 66 0.02 -0.97 -9.74
C TRP A 66 0.55 0.26 -9.03
N ASP A 67 1.43 0.06 -8.04
CA ASP A 67 1.99 1.15 -7.27
C ASP A 67 3.49 1.22 -7.45
N GLU A 68 3.98 2.43 -7.74
CA GLU A 68 5.39 2.68 -7.92
C GLU A 68 6.09 2.83 -6.58
N PRO A 69 7.38 2.53 -6.52
CA PRO A 69 8.15 2.76 -5.30
C PRO A 69 8.19 4.23 -4.92
N THR A 70 8.26 4.48 -3.62
CA THR A 70 8.43 5.83 -3.09
C THR A 70 9.29 5.78 -1.84
N ASP A 71 10.14 6.79 -1.65
CA ASP A 71 10.92 6.92 -0.43
C ASP A 71 10.30 7.93 0.55
N ARG A 72 9.16 8.54 0.21
CA ARG A 72 8.44 9.40 1.14
C ARG A 72 7.80 8.58 2.23
N VAL A 73 8.00 9.02 3.47
CA VAL A 73 7.34 8.38 4.60
C VAL A 73 5.87 8.79 4.60
N HIS A 74 4.99 7.79 4.59
CA HIS A 74 3.55 8.01 4.47
C HIS A 74 2.79 6.94 5.22
N ARG A 75 1.46 7.10 5.29
CA ARG A 75 0.56 6.09 5.83
C ARG A 75 -0.81 6.21 5.21
N GLY A 76 -1.50 5.08 5.11
CA GLY A 76 -2.92 5.06 4.75
C GLY A 76 -3.76 5.16 6.00
N VAL A 77 -4.87 5.90 5.91
CA VAL A 77 -5.86 6.03 6.98
C VAL A 77 -7.21 5.67 6.39
N ASN A 78 -7.94 4.78 7.06
CA ASN A 78 -9.28 4.44 6.58
C ASN A 78 -10.23 5.58 6.95
N ILE A 79 -10.61 6.36 5.96
CA ILE A 79 -11.53 7.49 6.14
C ILE A 79 -12.96 7.15 5.73
N GLY A 80 -13.19 5.90 5.33
CA GLY A 80 -14.53 5.43 4.96
C GLY A 80 -15.31 4.92 6.17
N ASP A 81 -16.54 4.50 5.91
CA ASP A 81 -17.42 3.96 6.94
C ASP A 81 -17.34 2.44 7.06
N LEU A 82 -16.64 1.81 6.13
CA LEU A 82 -16.54 0.35 6.06
C LEU A 82 -15.12 -0.09 6.38
N PRO A 83 -14.95 -1.29 6.95
CA PRO A 83 -13.60 -1.85 7.09
C PRO A 83 -12.92 -1.94 5.73
N TYR A 84 -11.65 -1.59 5.69
CA TYR A 84 -10.84 -1.67 4.48
C TYR A 84 -9.98 -2.92 4.55
N GLU A 85 -9.89 -3.64 3.42
CA GLU A 85 -9.05 -4.83 3.32
C GLU A 85 -8.40 -4.89 1.96
N GLU A 86 -7.13 -5.19 1.92
CA GLU A 86 -6.38 -5.35 0.68
C GLU A 86 -5.41 -6.50 0.77
N VAL A 87 -5.05 -7.04 -0.39
CA VAL A 87 -3.91 -7.95 -0.55
C VAL A 87 -2.92 -7.25 -1.47
N THR A 88 -1.67 -7.20 -1.06
CA THR A 88 -0.60 -6.56 -1.83
C THR A 88 0.49 -7.59 -2.13
N VAL A 89 0.90 -7.62 -3.40
CA VAL A 89 2.02 -8.43 -3.86
C VAL A 89 3.21 -7.50 -4.05
N PHE A 90 4.27 -7.73 -3.28
CA PHE A 90 5.52 -6.95 -3.36
C PHE A 90 6.55 -7.72 -4.18
N PHE A 91 7.21 -7.01 -5.08
CA PHE A 91 8.29 -7.57 -5.90
C PHE A 91 9.62 -7.10 -5.30
N LEU A 92 10.20 -7.95 -4.45
CA LEU A 92 11.35 -7.57 -3.62
C LEU A 92 12.65 -7.42 -4.42
N ASP A 93 12.71 -7.99 -5.61
CA ASP A 93 13.86 -7.84 -6.50
C ASP A 93 13.74 -6.64 -7.42
N SER A 94 12.72 -5.84 -7.22
CA SER A 94 12.44 -4.66 -8.03
C SER A 94 12.37 -3.44 -7.13
N PRO A 95 13.51 -3.07 -6.51
CA PRO A 95 13.53 -1.91 -5.64
C PRO A 95 13.31 -0.64 -6.44
N GLY A 96 13.06 0.43 -5.73
CA GLY A 96 12.72 1.68 -6.33
C GLY A 96 13.76 2.22 -7.30
N ALA A 97 13.58 3.47 -7.68
CA ALA A 97 14.41 4.13 -8.66
C ALA A 97 15.90 4.02 -8.38
N VAL A 98 16.25 3.77 -7.13
CA VAL A 98 17.63 3.60 -6.72
C VAL A 98 18.30 2.50 -7.51
N ALA A 99 17.58 1.41 -7.77
CA ALA A 99 18.15 0.28 -8.48
C ALA A 99 17.80 0.28 -9.95
N GLN A 100 17.14 1.30 -10.43
CA GLN A 100 16.71 1.37 -11.81
C GLN A 100 17.67 2.18 -12.59
N PRO A 101 18.66 1.64 -13.07
CA PRO A 101 19.46 2.40 -14.01
C PRO A 101 18.66 2.46 -15.28
N THR A 102 18.04 2.25 -15.48
CA THR A 102 17.57 2.21 -16.42
C THR A 102 17.19 1.65 -17.23
N GLU A 103 16.71 1.34 -17.26
CA GLU A 103 16.51 0.80 -17.74
C GLU A 103 16.51 0.98 -18.57
N GLU A 104 16.49 0.94 -18.74
CA GLU A 104 16.73 1.01 -19.34
C GLU A 104 16.95 1.00 -19.81
#